data_eb40ded427d25393975211e6de5c8bdb
#
_entry.id   eb40ded427d25393975211e6de5c8bdb
#
_cell.length_a   1.000
_cell.length_b   1.000
_cell.length_c   1.000
_cell.angle_alpha   90.00
_cell.angle_beta   90.00
_cell.angle_gamma   90.00
#
_symmetry.space_group_name_H-M   'P 1'
#
loop_
_entity.id
_entity.type
_entity.pdbx_description
1 polymer ?
#
loop_
_entity_poly.entity_id
_entity_poly.type
_entity_poly.pdbx_seq_one_letter_code
_entity_poly.pdbx_strand_id
1 'polypeptide(L)'
;MGRRDEFRNEIRAAMKVRVLGCSGAIAKDCRTTSFLIDSDMLIDAGTGVGDLTLEEMRHIEHVFLTHSHLDHVAALPLMVDAVASRRDQPLKIHALAGTIAALKTHIFNDVIWPDFSRIPSPDAPFISFHEIHIGQTLEINRKLLEVLPAVHTVPAVGYAVTAGSGCWVFSGDTERNPAFWERVNQLNVAMLVIETAFSNREKDLARRSLHLSPGVLANELDNIRNDHRYPIYITHTKPAETDLIMAEIQKFDETSISGPNVT
;
A
#
# COMPACT_ATOMS: atom_id res chain seq x y z
N MET A 1 -16.91 9.18 43.33
CA MET A 1 -15.70 8.45 42.90
C MET A 1 -16.21 7.15 42.27
N GLY A 2 -16.22 6.99 40.95
CA GLY A 2 -16.78 5.79 40.32
C GLY A 2 -17.54 6.05 39.00
N ARG A 3 -16.92 6.67 38.00
CA ARG A 3 -17.39 6.69 36.59
C ARG A 3 -16.28 6.99 35.58
N ARG A 4 -15.00 6.93 35.99
CA ARG A 4 -13.85 7.18 35.07
C ARG A 4 -13.09 5.95 34.63
N ASP A 5 -13.40 4.76 35.13
CA ASP A 5 -12.66 3.53 34.85
C ASP A 5 -13.38 2.56 33.90
N GLU A 6 -14.64 2.80 33.54
CA GLU A 6 -15.39 1.92 32.63
C GLU A 6 -15.07 2.15 31.14
N PHE A 7 -14.41 3.25 30.76
CA PHE A 7 -14.02 3.52 29.37
C PHE A 7 -12.66 2.95 28.95
N ARG A 8 -11.95 2.21 29.82
CA ARG A 8 -10.61 1.69 29.54
C ARG A 8 -10.55 0.25 29.06
N ASN A 9 -11.66 -0.46 28.93
CA ASN A 9 -11.69 -1.87 28.57
C ASN A 9 -12.47 -2.20 27.28
N GLU A 10 -12.63 -1.27 26.35
CA GLU A 10 -12.89 -1.67 24.98
C GLU A 10 -11.61 -2.31 24.46
N ILE A 11 -11.61 -3.64 24.37
CA ILE A 11 -10.61 -4.43 23.66
C ILE A 11 -10.44 -3.78 22.29
N ARG A 12 -9.33 -3.05 22.10
CA ARG A 12 -8.98 -2.52 20.77
C ARG A 12 -8.81 -3.72 19.87
N ALA A 13 -9.80 -3.99 19.04
CA ALA A 13 -9.71 -5.05 18.03
C ALA A 13 -8.43 -4.82 17.22
N ALA A 14 -7.64 -5.88 17.07
CA ALA A 14 -6.44 -5.81 16.26
C ALA A 14 -6.84 -5.43 14.82
N MET A 15 -6.14 -4.47 14.23
CA MET A 15 -6.30 -4.08 12.83
C MET A 15 -6.13 -5.31 11.94
N LYS A 16 -7.06 -5.53 11.01
CA LYS A 16 -6.99 -6.63 10.05
C LYS A 16 -6.47 -6.10 8.72
N VAL A 17 -5.41 -6.70 8.21
CA VAL A 17 -4.90 -6.45 6.86
C VAL A 17 -5.23 -7.67 6.00
N ARG A 18 -5.95 -7.46 4.89
CA ARG A 18 -6.24 -8.48 3.89
C ARG A 18 -5.49 -8.16 2.61
N VAL A 19 -4.62 -9.06 2.18
CA VAL A 19 -3.92 -8.98 0.91
C VAL A 19 -4.90 -9.37 -0.19
N LEU A 20 -5.25 -8.43 -1.05
CA LEU A 20 -6.09 -8.68 -2.23
C LEU A 20 -5.21 -8.96 -3.45
N GLY A 21 -4.03 -8.35 -3.50
CA GLY A 21 -3.03 -8.56 -4.52
C GLY A 21 -1.65 -8.11 -4.03
N CYS A 22 -0.63 -8.85 -4.43
CA CYS A 22 0.77 -8.60 -4.02
C CYS A 22 1.77 -8.87 -5.16
N SER A 23 1.29 -8.95 -6.40
CA SER A 23 2.14 -9.21 -7.57
C SER A 23 2.43 -7.90 -8.33
N GLY A 24 3.63 -7.78 -8.88
CA GLY A 24 4.02 -6.66 -9.75
C GLY A 24 3.55 -6.79 -11.21
N ALA A 25 2.74 -7.81 -11.54
CA ALA A 25 2.08 -7.98 -12.84
C ALA A 25 0.93 -8.98 -12.74
N ILE A 26 0.13 -9.08 -13.80
CA ILE A 26 -0.98 -10.03 -13.87
C ILE A 26 -0.51 -11.39 -14.43
N ALA A 27 -1.03 -12.46 -13.86
CA ALA A 27 -1.01 -13.81 -14.39
C ALA A 27 -2.21 -14.58 -13.83
N LYS A 28 -2.35 -15.86 -14.20
CA LYS A 28 -3.32 -16.73 -13.53
C LYS A 28 -2.98 -16.77 -12.03
N ASP A 29 -3.97 -16.50 -11.18
CA ASP A 29 -3.85 -16.46 -9.72
C ASP A 29 -2.91 -15.36 -9.16
N CYS A 30 -2.40 -14.47 -10.02
CA CYS A 30 -1.61 -13.30 -9.64
C CYS A 30 -2.44 -12.02 -9.81
N ARG A 31 -2.59 -11.28 -8.73
CA ARG A 31 -3.28 -9.98 -8.67
C ARG A 31 -2.30 -8.88 -8.31
N THR A 32 -2.43 -7.73 -8.96
CA THR A 32 -1.57 -6.59 -8.67
C THR A 32 -1.95 -5.91 -7.37
N THR A 33 -1.04 -5.09 -6.86
CA THR A 33 -0.97 -4.57 -5.50
C THR A 33 -2.28 -3.96 -5.01
N SER A 34 -2.82 -4.50 -3.93
CA SER A 34 -3.93 -3.91 -3.17
C SER A 34 -4.08 -4.56 -1.80
N PHE A 35 -4.27 -3.76 -0.76
CA PHE A 35 -4.45 -4.20 0.62
C PHE A 35 -5.69 -3.57 1.21
N LEU A 36 -6.59 -4.39 1.76
CA LEU A 36 -7.76 -3.91 2.48
C LEU A 36 -7.45 -3.90 3.99
N ILE A 37 -7.48 -2.72 4.58
CA ILE A 37 -7.31 -2.51 6.01
C ILE A 37 -8.70 -2.43 6.65
N ASP A 38 -8.98 -3.36 7.55
CA ASP A 38 -10.32 -3.59 8.09
C ASP A 38 -11.35 -3.78 6.96
N SER A 39 -12.35 -2.89 6.84
CA SER A 39 -13.36 -2.94 5.79
C SER A 39 -13.54 -1.60 5.07
N ASP A 40 -12.81 -0.57 5.49
CA ASP A 40 -13.10 0.83 5.15
C ASP A 40 -11.95 1.55 4.44
N MET A 41 -10.73 0.98 4.47
CA MET A 41 -9.55 1.61 3.89
C MET A 41 -8.85 0.66 2.92
N LEU A 42 -8.62 1.13 1.70
CA LEU A 42 -7.88 0.42 0.67
C LEU A 42 -6.53 1.12 0.44
N ILE A 43 -5.45 0.36 0.46
CA ILE A 43 -4.12 0.81 0.04
C ILE A 43 -3.85 0.22 -1.34
N ASP A 44 -3.72 1.08 -2.33
CA ASP A 44 -3.70 0.78 -3.75
C ASP A 44 -4.95 0.02 -4.26
N ALA A 45 -5.24 0.19 -5.53
CA ALA A 45 -6.40 -0.37 -6.20
C ALA A 45 -5.98 -1.14 -7.46
N GLY A 46 -5.07 -2.09 -7.29
CA GLY A 46 -4.69 -3.04 -8.32
C GLY A 46 -5.78 -4.07 -8.61
N THR A 47 -5.48 -5.04 -9.47
CA THR A 47 -6.48 -5.99 -9.99
C THR A 47 -7.10 -6.89 -8.92
N GLY A 48 -6.47 -7.03 -7.73
CA GLY A 48 -7.00 -7.79 -6.60
C GLY A 48 -8.32 -7.25 -6.03
N VAL A 49 -8.63 -5.98 -6.26
CA VAL A 49 -9.91 -5.38 -5.87
C VAL A 49 -11.10 -6.11 -6.52
N GLY A 50 -10.90 -6.69 -7.71
CA GLY A 50 -11.95 -7.45 -8.40
C GLY A 50 -12.41 -8.73 -7.69
N ASP A 51 -11.69 -9.18 -6.68
CA ASP A 51 -12.05 -10.36 -5.86
C ASP A 51 -12.97 -9.97 -4.66
N LEU A 52 -13.24 -8.67 -4.46
CA LEU A 52 -14.19 -8.18 -3.46
C LEU A 52 -15.63 -8.33 -3.94
N THR A 53 -16.54 -8.59 -3.01
CA THR A 53 -17.97 -8.49 -3.26
C THR A 53 -18.39 -7.02 -3.43
N LEU A 54 -19.52 -6.77 -4.11
CA LEU A 54 -20.07 -5.41 -4.24
C LEU A 54 -20.33 -4.76 -2.87
N GLU A 55 -20.72 -5.54 -1.87
CA GLU A 55 -20.95 -5.03 -0.53
C GLU A 55 -19.65 -4.63 0.17
N GLU A 56 -18.57 -5.40 0.03
CA GLU A 56 -17.26 -5.02 0.54
C GLU A 56 -16.74 -3.76 -0.16
N MET A 57 -16.84 -3.67 -1.50
CA MET A 57 -16.43 -2.47 -2.24
C MET A 57 -17.22 -1.23 -1.79
N ARG A 58 -18.53 -1.38 -1.49
CA ARG A 58 -19.38 -0.29 -1.02
C ARG A 58 -18.95 0.26 0.34
N HIS A 59 -18.39 -0.58 1.22
CA HIS A 59 -17.93 -0.18 2.55
C HIS A 59 -16.57 0.52 2.55
N ILE A 60 -15.80 0.46 1.46
CA ILE A 60 -14.53 1.19 1.36
C ILE A 60 -14.82 2.69 1.31
N GLU A 61 -14.40 3.44 2.30
CA GLU A 61 -14.59 4.89 2.39
C GLU A 61 -13.38 5.67 1.87
N HIS A 62 -12.18 5.08 2.03
CA HIS A 62 -10.91 5.71 1.72
C HIS A 62 -10.04 4.81 0.85
N VAL A 63 -9.48 5.37 -0.22
CA VAL A 63 -8.43 4.75 -1.03
C VAL A 63 -7.18 5.59 -0.92
N PHE A 64 -6.08 5.01 -0.49
CA PHE A 64 -4.77 5.63 -0.43
C PHE A 64 -3.90 5.04 -1.53
N LEU A 65 -3.45 5.87 -2.45
CA LEU A 65 -2.62 5.42 -3.57
C LEU A 65 -1.16 5.74 -3.30
N THR A 66 -0.30 4.73 -3.49
CA THR A 66 1.15 4.91 -3.40
C THR A 66 1.67 5.76 -4.54
N HIS A 67 1.24 5.48 -5.77
CA HIS A 67 1.63 6.19 -6.99
C HIS A 67 0.67 5.90 -8.15
N SER A 68 0.99 6.39 -9.35
CA SER A 68 0.08 6.38 -10.50
C SER A 68 0.25 5.22 -11.47
N HIS A 69 1.14 4.25 -11.24
CA HIS A 69 1.31 3.14 -12.15
C HIS A 69 0.06 2.26 -12.20
N LEU A 70 -0.19 1.68 -13.38
CA LEU A 70 -1.46 1.03 -13.67
C LEU A 70 -1.73 -0.17 -12.78
N ASP A 71 -0.72 -0.92 -12.40
CA ASP A 71 -0.82 -2.07 -11.49
C ASP A 71 -1.20 -1.70 -10.05
N HIS A 72 -1.20 -0.41 -9.71
CA HIS A 72 -1.67 0.14 -8.44
C HIS A 72 -3.03 0.85 -8.54
N VAL A 73 -3.50 1.19 -9.75
CA VAL A 73 -4.72 1.99 -9.93
C VAL A 73 -5.75 1.38 -10.88
N ALA A 74 -5.42 0.27 -11.57
CA ALA A 74 -6.22 -0.28 -12.67
C ALA A 74 -7.67 -0.60 -12.29
N ALA A 75 -7.92 -1.09 -11.08
CA ALA A 75 -9.27 -1.44 -10.64
C ALA A 75 -10.04 -0.25 -10.06
N LEU A 76 -9.41 0.88 -9.78
CA LEU A 76 -10.06 2.03 -9.15
C LEU A 76 -11.28 2.53 -9.94
N PRO A 77 -11.18 2.84 -11.24
CA PRO A 77 -12.32 3.30 -12.02
C PRO A 77 -13.43 2.25 -12.12
N LEU A 78 -13.06 0.98 -12.25
CA LEU A 78 -14.02 -0.14 -12.34
C LEU A 78 -14.75 -0.37 -11.01
N MET A 79 -14.03 -0.28 -9.87
CA MET A 79 -14.62 -0.39 -8.54
C MET A 79 -15.63 0.75 -8.30
N VAL A 80 -15.25 1.99 -8.62
CA VAL A 80 -16.15 3.14 -8.46
C VAL A 80 -17.42 2.94 -9.29
N ASP A 81 -17.29 2.56 -10.56
CA ASP A 81 -18.44 2.30 -11.44
C ASP A 81 -19.38 1.24 -10.86
N ALA A 82 -18.82 0.17 -10.31
CA ALA A 82 -19.62 -0.93 -9.76
C ALA A 82 -20.49 -0.52 -8.57
N VAL A 83 -20.07 0.46 -7.77
CA VAL A 83 -20.73 0.79 -6.49
C VAL A 83 -21.16 2.24 -6.33
N ALA A 84 -20.81 3.15 -7.23
CA ALA A 84 -21.06 4.59 -7.11
C ALA A 84 -22.51 4.92 -6.78
N SER A 85 -23.47 4.36 -7.52
CA SER A 85 -24.91 4.59 -7.33
C SER A 85 -25.49 4.00 -6.03
N ARG A 86 -24.70 3.20 -5.30
CA ARG A 86 -25.09 2.55 -4.04
C ARG A 86 -24.44 3.20 -2.82
N ARG A 87 -23.73 4.31 -3.02
CA ARG A 87 -23.00 5.03 -1.97
C ARG A 87 -23.72 6.33 -1.64
N ASP A 88 -23.78 6.64 -0.34
CA ASP A 88 -24.37 7.89 0.15
C ASP A 88 -23.34 9.03 0.22
N GLN A 89 -22.06 8.69 0.15
CA GLN A 89 -20.94 9.63 0.23
C GLN A 89 -19.90 9.33 -0.85
N PRO A 90 -19.19 10.34 -1.36
CA PRO A 90 -18.07 10.14 -2.29
C PRO A 90 -17.01 9.21 -1.73
N LEU A 91 -16.43 8.37 -2.60
CA LEU A 91 -15.19 7.66 -2.27
C LEU A 91 -14.05 8.67 -2.20
N LYS A 92 -13.32 8.69 -1.09
CA LYS A 92 -12.20 9.60 -0.88
C LYS A 92 -10.91 8.97 -1.37
N ILE A 93 -10.29 9.58 -2.39
CA ILE A 93 -9.03 9.13 -2.98
C ILE A 93 -7.91 10.04 -2.49
N HIS A 94 -7.00 9.50 -1.73
CA HIS A 94 -5.85 10.18 -1.14
C HIS A 94 -4.59 9.82 -1.92
N ALA A 95 -3.87 10.83 -2.44
CA ALA A 95 -2.65 10.62 -3.18
C ALA A 95 -1.79 11.89 -3.24
N LEU A 96 -0.53 11.77 -3.64
CA LEU A 96 0.30 12.92 -3.99
C LEU A 96 -0.31 13.72 -5.13
N ALA A 97 -0.05 15.03 -5.19
CA ALA A 97 -0.51 15.92 -6.26
C ALA A 97 -0.24 15.36 -7.67
N GLY A 98 0.96 14.80 -7.90
CA GLY A 98 1.35 14.22 -9.19
C GLY A 98 0.51 12.99 -9.56
N THR A 99 0.18 12.13 -8.59
CA THR A 99 -0.70 10.97 -8.79
C THR A 99 -2.13 11.41 -9.11
N ILE A 100 -2.66 12.41 -8.38
CA ILE A 100 -4.00 12.98 -8.66
C ILE A 100 -4.03 13.59 -10.07
N ALA A 101 -3.00 14.32 -10.45
CA ALA A 101 -2.89 14.92 -11.80
C ALA A 101 -2.88 13.83 -12.88
N ALA A 102 -2.12 12.74 -12.69
CA ALA A 102 -2.09 11.61 -13.61
C ALA A 102 -3.46 10.95 -13.77
N LEU A 103 -4.16 10.69 -12.66
CA LEU A 103 -5.52 10.09 -12.69
C LEU A 103 -6.53 10.97 -13.44
N LYS A 104 -6.52 12.29 -13.17
CA LYS A 104 -7.41 13.24 -13.86
C LYS A 104 -7.10 13.38 -15.33
N THR A 105 -5.81 13.37 -15.70
CA THR A 105 -5.38 13.56 -17.09
C THR A 105 -5.59 12.31 -17.93
N HIS A 106 -5.36 11.12 -17.36
CA HIS A 106 -5.22 9.91 -18.16
C HIS A 106 -6.29 8.85 -17.86
N ILE A 107 -7.02 8.93 -16.76
CA ILE A 107 -8.06 7.96 -16.40
C ILE A 107 -9.43 8.63 -16.39
N PHE A 108 -9.70 9.52 -15.43
CA PHE A 108 -10.99 10.20 -15.23
C PHE A 108 -11.08 11.46 -16.10
N ASN A 109 -11.12 11.29 -17.43
CA ASN A 109 -10.91 12.35 -18.41
C ASN A 109 -12.01 12.40 -19.51
N ASP A 110 -13.13 11.69 -19.29
CA ASP A 110 -14.25 11.55 -20.23
C ASP A 110 -13.87 10.88 -21.58
N VAL A 111 -12.63 10.33 -21.67
CA VAL A 111 -12.13 9.59 -22.85
C VAL A 111 -11.85 8.15 -22.49
N ILE A 112 -10.99 7.90 -21.48
CA ILE A 112 -10.71 6.55 -20.99
C ILE A 112 -11.82 6.12 -20.01
N TRP A 113 -12.19 7.00 -19.06
CA TRP A 113 -13.26 6.77 -18.10
C TRP A 113 -13.97 8.08 -17.75
N PRO A 114 -15.29 8.04 -17.42
CA PRO A 114 -16.02 9.23 -17.00
C PRO A 114 -15.36 9.95 -15.84
N ASP A 115 -15.42 11.27 -15.81
CA ASP A 115 -14.90 12.05 -14.69
C ASP A 115 -15.84 11.98 -13.48
N PHE A 116 -15.67 10.93 -12.69
CA PHE A 116 -16.45 10.68 -11.48
C PHE A 116 -16.28 11.73 -10.38
N SER A 117 -15.32 12.63 -10.52
CA SER A 117 -15.20 13.78 -9.60
C SER A 117 -16.19 14.92 -9.95
N ARG A 118 -16.96 14.77 -11.03
CA ARG A 118 -17.92 15.76 -11.51
C ARG A 118 -19.35 15.21 -11.66
N ILE A 119 -19.53 13.90 -11.60
CA ILE A 119 -20.82 13.24 -11.76
C ILE A 119 -21.24 12.50 -10.50
N PRO A 120 -22.56 12.43 -10.21
CA PRO A 120 -23.69 12.94 -10.98
C PRO A 120 -23.76 14.46 -11.02
N SER A 121 -23.16 15.16 -10.06
CA SER A 121 -23.00 16.62 -10.08
C SER A 121 -21.71 17.02 -9.34
N PRO A 122 -21.14 18.20 -9.60
CA PRO A 122 -19.96 18.70 -8.88
C PRO A 122 -20.17 18.84 -7.36
N ASP A 123 -21.42 19.07 -6.91
CA ASP A 123 -21.77 19.22 -5.50
C ASP A 123 -21.96 17.89 -4.78
N ALA A 124 -22.17 16.80 -5.52
CA ALA A 124 -22.35 15.44 -5.01
C ALA A 124 -21.67 14.42 -5.94
N PRO A 125 -20.35 14.47 -6.08
CA PRO A 125 -19.62 13.59 -6.98
C PRO A 125 -19.51 12.17 -6.42
N PHE A 126 -19.20 11.19 -7.27
CA PHE A 126 -18.94 9.81 -6.83
C PHE A 126 -17.58 9.64 -6.15
N ILE A 127 -16.59 10.46 -6.53
CA ILE A 127 -15.27 10.46 -5.91
C ILE A 127 -14.85 11.89 -5.52
N SER A 128 -13.99 11.98 -4.51
CA SER A 128 -13.27 13.22 -4.16
C SER A 128 -11.78 12.95 -4.03
N PHE A 129 -10.96 13.86 -4.56
CA PHE A 129 -9.51 13.77 -4.45
C PHE A 129 -9.01 14.59 -3.27
N HIS A 130 -8.14 13.99 -2.46
CA HIS A 130 -7.52 14.58 -1.29
C HIS A 130 -6.00 14.48 -1.43
N GLU A 131 -5.36 15.62 -1.58
CA GLU A 131 -3.90 15.66 -1.67
C GLU A 131 -3.27 15.34 -0.31
N ILE A 132 -2.23 14.50 -0.36
CA ILE A 132 -1.41 14.14 0.80
C ILE A 132 0.06 14.47 0.53
N HIS A 133 0.85 14.56 1.62
CA HIS A 133 2.26 14.89 1.56
C HIS A 133 3.10 13.93 2.40
N ILE A 134 4.36 13.69 2.01
CA ILE A 134 5.31 12.88 2.79
C ILE A 134 5.44 13.45 4.20
N GLY A 135 5.38 12.59 5.20
CA GLY A 135 5.42 12.94 6.62
C GLY A 135 4.06 13.37 7.20
N GLN A 136 3.02 13.49 6.37
CA GLN A 136 1.68 13.78 6.86
C GLN A 136 1.10 12.58 7.61
N THR A 137 0.40 12.85 8.72
CA THR A 137 -0.38 11.86 9.47
C THR A 137 -1.86 12.21 9.38
N LEU A 138 -2.69 11.22 9.09
CA LEU A 138 -4.14 11.34 9.06
C LEU A 138 -4.77 10.37 10.06
N GLU A 139 -5.78 10.83 10.77
CA GLU A 139 -6.61 9.97 11.62
C GLU A 139 -7.86 9.55 10.84
N ILE A 140 -8.01 8.24 10.62
CA ILE A 140 -9.12 7.63 9.88
C ILE A 140 -9.71 6.51 10.73
N ASN A 141 -10.95 6.68 11.18
CA ASN A 141 -11.70 5.63 11.90
C ASN A 141 -10.86 4.94 13.01
N ARG A 142 -10.22 5.74 13.89
CA ARG A 142 -9.32 5.31 14.98
C ARG A 142 -8.00 4.64 14.53
N LYS A 143 -7.65 4.74 13.26
CA LYS A 143 -6.33 4.39 12.71
C LYS A 143 -5.53 5.66 12.44
N LEU A 144 -4.24 5.65 12.73
CA LEU A 144 -3.31 6.71 12.30
C LEU A 144 -2.57 6.20 11.07
N LEU A 145 -2.76 6.87 9.94
CA LEU A 145 -2.03 6.61 8.71
C LEU A 145 -0.98 7.70 8.53
N GLU A 146 0.27 7.31 8.42
CA GLU A 146 1.40 8.19 8.10
C GLU A 146 1.88 7.92 6.68
N VAL A 147 2.18 8.99 5.93
CA VAL A 147 2.71 8.95 4.56
C VAL A 147 4.23 8.90 4.62
N LEU A 148 4.80 7.78 4.17
CA LEU A 148 6.25 7.52 4.18
C LEU A 148 6.88 7.88 2.83
N PRO A 149 8.17 8.26 2.79
CA PRO A 149 8.87 8.46 1.53
C PRO A 149 9.04 7.17 0.74
N ALA A 150 8.97 7.24 -0.58
CA ALA A 150 9.37 6.19 -1.52
C ALA A 150 10.22 6.80 -2.65
N VAL A 151 11.10 6.00 -3.25
CA VAL A 151 12.00 6.42 -4.35
C VAL A 151 11.65 5.61 -5.58
N HIS A 152 10.89 6.22 -6.49
CA HIS A 152 10.39 5.55 -7.67
C HIS A 152 10.43 6.45 -8.92
N THR A 153 10.08 5.90 -10.08
CA THR A 153 10.14 6.60 -11.39
C THR A 153 9.10 7.71 -11.54
N VAL A 154 8.06 7.69 -10.70
CA VAL A 154 7.04 8.73 -10.58
C VAL A 154 6.92 9.14 -9.11
N PRO A 155 6.28 10.28 -8.77
CA PRO A 155 6.02 10.63 -7.37
C PRO A 155 5.32 9.49 -6.63
N ALA A 156 5.98 8.94 -5.60
CA ALA A 156 5.53 7.76 -4.88
C ALA A 156 5.69 7.90 -3.37
N VAL A 157 4.90 7.11 -2.64
CA VAL A 157 4.91 7.03 -1.17
C VAL A 157 4.71 5.60 -0.71
N GLY A 158 5.18 5.30 0.50
CA GLY A 158 4.74 4.18 1.31
C GLY A 158 3.76 4.64 2.38
N TYR A 159 3.30 3.70 3.21
CA TYR A 159 2.37 4.00 4.30
C TYR A 159 2.72 3.24 5.57
N ALA A 160 2.50 3.89 6.71
CA ALA A 160 2.48 3.27 8.01
C ALA A 160 1.09 3.44 8.62
N VAL A 161 0.42 2.34 8.93
CA VAL A 161 -0.92 2.36 9.53
C VAL A 161 -0.86 1.81 10.94
N THR A 162 -1.13 2.65 11.93
CA THR A 162 -1.11 2.29 13.34
C THR A 162 -2.53 2.15 13.87
N ALA A 163 -2.82 1.00 14.49
CA ALA A 163 -4.01 0.79 15.29
C ALA A 163 -3.66 -0.03 16.53
N GLY A 164 -4.18 0.38 17.68
CA GLY A 164 -3.79 -0.27 18.94
C GLY A 164 -2.32 -0.02 19.29
N SER A 165 -1.55 -1.10 19.46
CA SER A 165 -0.14 -1.04 19.88
C SER A 165 0.85 -1.31 18.76
N GLY A 166 0.41 -1.64 17.54
CA GLY A 166 1.28 -2.04 16.44
C GLY A 166 1.07 -1.22 15.18
N CYS A 167 2.11 -1.14 14.37
CA CYS A 167 2.13 -0.44 13.10
C CYS A 167 2.36 -1.44 11.96
N TRP A 168 1.45 -1.49 10.99
CA TRP A 168 1.67 -2.12 9.70
C TRP A 168 2.36 -1.12 8.78
N VAL A 169 3.45 -1.53 8.15
CA VAL A 169 4.24 -0.67 7.26
C VAL A 169 4.27 -1.29 5.87
N PHE A 170 4.03 -0.47 4.85
CA PHE A 170 4.17 -0.83 3.44
C PHE A 170 5.09 0.16 2.74
N SER A 171 6.12 -0.34 2.08
CA SER A 171 7.13 0.50 1.41
C SER A 171 6.58 1.28 0.21
N GLY A 172 5.47 0.82 -0.42
CA GLY A 172 5.19 1.16 -1.81
C GLY A 172 6.30 0.61 -2.71
N ASP A 173 6.27 0.99 -3.99
CA ASP A 173 7.35 0.70 -4.93
C ASP A 173 8.52 1.66 -4.69
N THR A 174 9.70 1.12 -4.48
CA THR A 174 10.87 1.93 -4.11
C THR A 174 12.19 1.24 -4.45
N GLU A 175 13.18 2.03 -4.75
CA GLU A 175 14.59 1.62 -4.71
C GLU A 175 15.15 1.89 -3.30
N ARG A 176 16.46 1.92 -3.11
CA ARG A 176 17.14 2.23 -1.84
C ARG A 176 16.61 3.52 -1.25
N ASN A 177 16.24 3.48 0.03
CA ASN A 177 15.52 4.58 0.64
C ASN A 177 15.94 4.82 2.10
N PRO A 178 17.07 5.48 2.34
CA PRO A 178 17.51 5.78 3.71
C PRO A 178 16.49 6.54 4.55
N ALA A 179 15.74 7.46 3.94
CA ALA A 179 14.73 8.25 4.65
C ALA A 179 13.55 7.39 5.13
N PHE A 180 13.18 6.33 4.38
CA PHE A 180 12.20 5.35 4.83
C PHE A 180 12.67 4.63 6.10
N TRP A 181 13.91 4.13 6.10
CA TRP A 181 14.47 3.41 7.25
C TRP A 181 14.67 4.30 8.47
N GLU A 182 15.09 5.55 8.26
CA GLU A 182 15.18 6.53 9.35
C GLU A 182 13.83 6.68 10.07
N ARG A 183 12.73 6.74 9.31
CA ARG A 183 11.40 6.85 9.91
C ARG A 183 10.89 5.53 10.48
N VAL A 184 11.03 4.41 9.77
CA VAL A 184 10.58 3.08 10.21
C VAL A 184 11.22 2.68 11.55
N ASN A 185 12.49 3.00 11.74
CA ASN A 185 13.21 2.75 12.99
C ASN A 185 12.72 3.58 14.21
N GLN A 186 11.81 4.52 14.00
CA GLN A 186 11.16 5.30 15.07
C GLN A 186 9.73 4.79 15.36
N LEU A 187 9.22 3.85 14.56
CA LEU A 187 7.87 3.30 14.70
C LEU A 187 7.89 2.00 15.52
N ASN A 188 6.79 1.70 16.20
CA ASN A 188 6.57 0.39 16.81
C ASN A 188 6.00 -0.57 15.76
N VAL A 189 6.87 -1.03 14.85
CA VAL A 189 6.49 -1.88 13.70
C VAL A 189 6.04 -3.24 14.19
N ALA A 190 4.84 -3.65 13.81
CA ALA A 190 4.31 -5.00 14.03
C ALA A 190 4.52 -5.89 12.80
N MET A 191 4.61 -5.29 11.61
CA MET A 191 4.76 -6.00 10.34
C MET A 191 5.25 -5.03 9.27
N LEU A 192 6.23 -5.45 8.47
CA LEU A 192 6.70 -4.73 7.29
C LEU A 192 6.33 -5.53 6.03
N VAL A 193 5.73 -4.86 5.06
CA VAL A 193 5.56 -5.34 3.68
C VAL A 193 6.47 -4.50 2.78
N ILE A 194 7.41 -5.16 2.10
CA ILE A 194 8.40 -4.48 1.26
C ILE A 194 8.45 -5.09 -0.14
N GLU A 195 8.56 -4.25 -1.14
CA GLU A 195 8.62 -4.67 -2.53
C GLU A 195 9.95 -5.33 -2.88
N THR A 196 9.92 -6.29 -3.80
CA THR A 196 11.11 -6.82 -4.47
C THR A 196 10.71 -7.35 -5.84
N ALA A 197 10.77 -6.49 -6.85
CA ALA A 197 10.12 -6.76 -8.13
C ALA A 197 10.90 -7.72 -9.05
N PHE A 198 12.22 -7.71 -8.98
CA PHE A 198 13.09 -8.40 -9.94
C PHE A 198 14.11 -9.29 -9.23
N SER A 199 14.50 -10.40 -9.88
CA SER A 199 15.61 -11.23 -9.39
C SER A 199 16.98 -10.54 -9.52
N ASN A 200 17.99 -11.08 -8.88
CA ASN A 200 19.37 -10.58 -9.01
C ASN A 200 19.92 -10.68 -10.46
N ARG A 201 19.31 -11.53 -11.31
CA ARG A 201 19.65 -11.60 -12.74
C ARG A 201 19.26 -10.32 -13.47
N GLU A 202 18.20 -9.66 -13.03
CA GLU A 202 17.64 -8.45 -13.61
C GLU A 202 17.94 -7.20 -12.78
N LYS A 203 18.98 -7.23 -11.92
CA LYS A 203 19.35 -6.10 -11.04
C LYS A 203 19.53 -4.76 -11.76
N ASP A 204 20.00 -4.79 -13.02
CA ASP A 204 20.17 -3.56 -13.80
C ASP A 204 18.84 -3.00 -14.28
N LEU A 205 17.84 -3.86 -14.54
CA LEU A 205 16.47 -3.44 -14.83
C LEU A 205 15.80 -2.91 -13.56
N ALA A 206 15.93 -3.63 -12.44
CA ALA A 206 15.46 -3.17 -11.13
C ALA A 206 15.94 -1.75 -10.82
N ARG A 207 17.26 -1.50 -10.95
CA ARG A 207 17.85 -0.17 -10.73
C ARG A 207 17.29 0.90 -11.67
N ARG A 208 17.07 0.59 -12.96
CA ARG A 208 16.54 1.57 -13.94
C ARG A 208 15.07 1.90 -13.70
N SER A 209 14.30 0.94 -13.23
CA SER A 209 12.89 1.10 -12.90
C SER A 209 12.65 1.48 -11.44
N LEU A 210 13.74 1.70 -10.67
CA LEU A 210 13.71 2.09 -9.25
C LEU A 210 12.89 1.10 -8.40
N HIS A 211 13.25 -0.19 -8.54
CA HIS A 211 12.77 -1.29 -7.71
C HIS A 211 13.91 -2.00 -6.99
N LEU A 212 13.58 -2.77 -5.97
CA LEU A 212 14.52 -3.63 -5.29
C LEU A 212 14.71 -4.96 -6.04
N SER A 213 15.92 -5.52 -5.88
CA SER A 213 16.23 -6.93 -6.13
C SER A 213 16.75 -7.56 -4.82
N PRO A 214 16.77 -8.90 -4.67
CA PRO A 214 17.17 -9.55 -3.43
C PRO A 214 18.49 -9.07 -2.84
N GLY A 215 19.53 -8.90 -3.67
CA GLY A 215 20.82 -8.39 -3.20
C GLY A 215 20.80 -6.94 -2.75
N VAL A 216 19.91 -6.11 -3.31
CA VAL A 216 19.70 -4.72 -2.84
C VAL A 216 18.85 -4.73 -1.57
N LEU A 217 17.80 -5.55 -1.52
CA LEU A 217 16.97 -5.73 -0.33
C LEU A 217 17.83 -6.15 0.88
N ALA A 218 18.73 -7.13 0.72
CA ALA A 218 19.63 -7.55 1.80
C ALA A 218 20.37 -6.36 2.44
N ASN A 219 20.93 -5.48 1.60
CA ASN A 219 21.64 -4.28 2.08
C ASN A 219 20.68 -3.25 2.70
N GLU A 220 19.44 -3.17 2.22
CA GLU A 220 18.44 -2.28 2.81
C GLU A 220 18.00 -2.76 4.19
N LEU A 221 17.83 -4.07 4.38
CA LEU A 221 17.48 -4.67 5.67
C LEU A 221 18.54 -4.46 6.76
N ASP A 222 19.81 -4.23 6.39
CA ASP A 222 20.89 -3.87 7.32
C ASP A 222 20.63 -2.52 8.03
N ASN A 223 19.73 -1.69 7.50
CA ASN A 223 19.33 -0.44 8.15
C ASN A 223 18.33 -0.65 9.30
N ILE A 224 17.77 -1.85 9.48
CA ILE A 224 16.89 -2.16 10.61
C ILE A 224 17.73 -2.19 11.89
N ARG A 225 17.30 -1.45 12.91
CA ARG A 225 18.00 -1.41 14.19
C ARG A 225 18.01 -2.79 14.86
N ASN A 226 19.11 -3.15 15.50
CA ASN A 226 19.32 -4.46 16.12
C ASN A 226 18.32 -4.83 17.23
N ASP A 227 17.68 -3.82 17.84
CA ASP A 227 16.64 -3.99 18.87
C ASP A 227 15.24 -4.20 18.29
N HIS A 228 15.08 -4.06 16.96
CA HIS A 228 13.79 -4.24 16.28
C HIS A 228 13.69 -5.67 15.70
N ARG A 229 12.56 -6.31 15.97
CA ARG A 229 12.21 -7.65 15.44
C ARG A 229 10.73 -7.64 15.06
N TYR A 230 10.45 -7.80 13.79
CA TYR A 230 9.10 -7.92 13.24
C TYR A 230 9.14 -8.76 11.96
N PRO A 231 8.04 -9.44 11.59
CA PRO A 231 7.96 -10.17 10.34
C PRO A 231 8.05 -9.23 9.15
N ILE A 232 8.75 -9.66 8.11
CA ILE A 232 8.92 -8.97 6.83
C ILE A 232 8.29 -9.82 5.75
N TYR A 233 7.36 -9.26 5.00
CA TYR A 233 6.68 -9.90 3.88
C TYR A 233 7.12 -9.25 2.58
N ILE A 234 7.45 -10.09 1.61
CA ILE A 234 7.83 -9.66 0.26
C ILE A 234 6.58 -9.49 -0.59
N THR A 235 6.54 -8.40 -1.34
CA THR A 235 5.46 -8.09 -2.28
C THR A 235 6.00 -7.65 -3.63
N HIS A 236 5.12 -7.45 -4.60
CA HIS A 236 5.40 -6.88 -5.92
C HIS A 236 6.33 -7.71 -6.79
N THR A 237 6.49 -9.02 -6.50
CA THR A 237 7.30 -9.90 -7.35
C THR A 237 6.67 -10.06 -8.72
N LYS A 238 7.50 -10.11 -9.79
CA LYS A 238 6.99 -10.43 -11.13
C LYS A 238 6.62 -11.93 -11.20
N PRO A 239 5.43 -12.31 -11.70
CA PRO A 239 4.93 -13.69 -11.64
C PRO A 239 5.89 -14.76 -12.19
N ALA A 240 6.63 -14.43 -13.26
CA ALA A 240 7.59 -15.37 -13.86
C ALA A 240 8.86 -15.55 -13.02
N GLU A 241 9.14 -14.70 -12.05
CA GLU A 241 10.37 -14.65 -11.27
C GLU A 241 10.17 -14.88 -9.77
N THR A 242 8.94 -14.99 -9.30
CA THR A 242 8.61 -15.09 -7.86
C THR A 242 9.40 -16.18 -7.15
N ASP A 243 9.42 -17.41 -7.69
CA ASP A 243 10.15 -18.53 -7.08
C ASP A 243 11.65 -18.25 -7.02
N LEU A 244 12.23 -17.63 -8.06
CA LEU A 244 13.63 -17.28 -8.10
C LEU A 244 13.95 -16.17 -7.07
N ILE A 245 13.14 -15.12 -7.02
CA ILE A 245 13.28 -14.02 -6.06
C ILE A 245 13.26 -14.57 -4.64
N MET A 246 12.27 -15.40 -4.29
CA MET A 246 12.15 -15.99 -2.95
C MET A 246 13.32 -16.92 -2.62
N ALA A 247 13.77 -17.73 -3.59
CA ALA A 247 14.96 -18.59 -3.39
C ALA A 247 16.25 -17.78 -3.21
N GLU A 248 16.36 -16.60 -3.82
CA GLU A 248 17.51 -15.71 -3.63
C GLU A 248 17.45 -15.00 -2.27
N ILE A 249 16.25 -14.62 -1.79
CA ILE A 249 16.04 -14.03 -0.48
C ILE A 249 16.36 -15.02 0.64
N GLN A 250 15.90 -16.26 0.54
CA GLN A 250 16.17 -17.30 1.54
C GLN A 250 17.66 -17.54 1.78
N LYS A 251 18.51 -17.40 0.75
CA LYS A 251 19.96 -17.59 0.89
C LYS A 251 20.65 -16.61 1.84
N PHE A 252 20.17 -15.36 1.92
CA PHE A 252 20.77 -14.42 2.87
C PHE A 252 20.09 -14.47 4.25
N ASP A 253 18.83 -14.88 4.31
CA ASP A 253 18.12 -15.09 5.58
C ASP A 253 18.75 -16.26 6.37
N GLU A 254 19.14 -17.36 5.69
CA GLU A 254 19.88 -18.48 6.29
C GLU A 254 21.27 -18.10 6.78
N THR A 255 21.93 -17.12 6.17
CA THR A 255 23.27 -16.64 6.58
C THR A 255 23.22 -15.63 7.72
N SER A 256 22.05 -15.04 7.96
CA SER A 256 21.81 -14.04 9.01
C SER A 256 21.19 -14.70 10.24
N ILE A 257 21.99 -15.44 11.04
CA ILE A 257 21.56 -16.19 12.25
C ILE A 257 20.77 -15.32 13.27
N SER A 258 20.54 -14.06 13.02
CA SER A 258 19.82 -13.11 13.89
C SER A 258 18.93 -12.11 13.14
N GLY A 259 18.64 -12.33 11.86
CA GLY A 259 17.77 -11.45 11.05
C GLY A 259 16.28 -11.61 11.35
N PRO A 260 15.43 -10.65 10.91
CA PRO A 260 13.98 -10.82 10.92
C PRO A 260 13.57 -11.94 9.95
N ASN A 261 12.56 -12.73 10.32
CA ASN A 261 11.99 -13.75 9.42
C ASN A 261 11.38 -13.09 8.18
N VAL A 262 11.89 -13.40 7.00
CA VAL A 262 11.36 -12.93 5.71
C VAL A 262 10.49 -14.04 5.12
N THR A 263 9.22 -13.75 4.81
CA THR A 263 8.25 -14.69 4.23
C THR A 263 7.58 -14.11 2.99
#